data_54418f624d02883fb884acf680b2c834
#
_entry.id   54418f624d02883fb884acf680b2c834
#
_cell.length_a   1.000
_cell.length_b   1.000
_cell.length_c   1.000
_cell.angle_alpha   90.00
_cell.angle_beta   90.00
_cell.angle_gamma   90.00
#
_symmetry.space_group_name_H-M   'P 1'
#
loop_
_entity.id
_entity.type
_entity.pdbx_description
1 polymer ?
#
loop_
_entity_poly.entity_id
_entity_poly.type
_entity_poly.pdbx_seq_one_letter_code
_entity_poly.pdbx_strand_id
1 'polypeptide(L)'
;MIGALCLTMMLQAQVRTEQLLEKGWKFTREDKVEFSQVGYDDAKWQSVTVPHDWAIYGPFSINNDRQNVAITQDGQKEAMEHAGRTGGLPFVGVGWYRLDFDAPSFEKGKQATLIFDGAMSHARVYVNGKEAGYWPYGYNSFHLDVTPYLKAGEVNELAVRLENENESSRWYPGAGLYRNVHLVVTEDAYVPTWGTHVTTPVVNDKFAKVHLETQWNMPEGKKITDYTIATEILNPEGKKVNADTRPGDELDEALFVQDFVVRNPSLWSVEYPHLYTAVSKIYEGDRLVDEYTTRFGIRTLEIIPEKGFFLNGKLTKFQGVCNHHDLGPLGAAVNDAAIRRQIRILKDMGVNAIRTSHNMPAPELV
;
A
#
# COMPACT_ATOMS: atom_id res chain seq x y z
N MET A 1 -3.46 7.97 56.36
CA MET A 1 -2.50 8.30 55.27
C MET A 1 -2.72 7.29 54.17
N ILE A 2 -3.42 7.72 53.10
CA ILE A 2 -3.68 6.89 51.92
C ILE A 2 -2.62 7.30 50.90
N GLY A 3 -1.63 6.42 50.67
CA GLY A 3 -0.59 6.63 49.67
C GLY A 3 -1.17 6.46 48.27
N ALA A 4 -1.21 7.53 47.50
CA ALA A 4 -1.52 7.51 46.08
C ALA A 4 -0.33 6.90 45.31
N LEU A 5 -0.54 5.70 44.76
CA LEU A 5 0.38 5.08 43.82
C LEU A 5 0.21 5.80 42.49
N CYS A 6 1.12 6.73 42.17
CA CYS A 6 1.24 7.29 40.82
C CYS A 6 1.78 6.19 39.88
N LEU A 7 0.89 5.54 39.11
CA LEU A 7 1.29 4.74 37.97
C LEU A 7 1.75 5.73 36.87
N THR A 8 3.04 5.94 36.76
CA THR A 8 3.64 6.54 35.56
C THR A 8 3.52 5.53 34.41
N MET A 9 2.47 5.64 33.62
CA MET A 9 2.49 5.05 32.27
C MET A 9 3.61 5.76 31.50
N MET A 10 4.74 5.09 31.35
CA MET A 10 5.71 5.49 30.31
C MET A 10 5.01 5.28 28.97
N LEU A 11 4.60 6.36 28.31
CA LEU A 11 4.31 6.32 26.88
C LEU A 11 5.64 5.90 26.21
N GLN A 12 5.69 4.65 25.80
CA GLN A 12 6.79 4.19 24.94
C GLN A 12 6.62 4.96 23.63
N ALA A 13 7.57 5.83 23.30
CA ALA A 13 7.56 6.57 22.04
C ALA A 13 7.48 5.55 20.91
N GLN A 14 6.53 5.72 20.02
CA GLN A 14 6.36 4.84 18.87
C GLN A 14 7.58 5.02 17.96
N VAL A 15 8.39 3.96 17.82
CA VAL A 15 9.66 4.00 17.08
C VAL A 15 9.46 4.14 15.57
N ARG A 16 8.34 3.64 15.06
CA ARG A 16 7.86 3.85 13.70
C ARG A 16 6.55 4.63 13.76
N THR A 17 6.45 5.71 13.01
CA THR A 17 5.20 6.48 12.88
C THR A 17 4.72 6.42 11.44
N GLU A 18 3.40 6.29 11.28
CA GLU A 18 2.74 6.36 10.00
C GLU A 18 1.63 7.41 10.07
N GLN A 19 1.68 8.37 9.16
CA GLN A 19 0.70 9.44 9.04
C GLN A 19 -0.01 9.32 7.70
N LEU A 20 -1.35 9.17 7.74
CA LEU A 20 -2.18 9.21 6.55
C LEU A 20 -2.38 10.68 6.13
N LEU A 21 -1.96 11.01 4.90
CA LEU A 21 -2.11 12.33 4.31
C LEU A 21 -3.42 12.40 3.50
N GLU A 22 -4.56 12.47 4.21
CA GLU A 22 -5.90 12.41 3.62
C GLU A 22 -6.47 13.80 3.33
N LYS A 23 -6.30 14.76 4.24
CA LYS A 23 -7.00 16.05 4.25
C LYS A 23 -6.07 17.22 3.97
N GLY A 24 -6.65 18.32 3.56
CA GLY A 24 -5.91 19.59 3.35
C GLY A 24 -5.38 19.75 1.93
N TRP A 25 -5.60 18.79 1.05
CA TRP A 25 -5.15 18.88 -0.31
C TRP A 25 -5.84 19.97 -1.12
N LYS A 26 -5.06 20.58 -1.99
CA LYS A 26 -5.49 21.50 -3.03
C LYS A 26 -5.26 20.85 -4.39
N PHE A 27 -6.18 21.09 -5.33
CA PHE A 27 -6.16 20.47 -6.66
C PHE A 27 -6.47 21.47 -7.76
N THR A 28 -5.76 21.38 -8.89
CA THR A 28 -6.06 22.09 -10.13
C THR A 28 -5.77 21.23 -11.35
N ARG A 29 -6.44 21.50 -12.47
CA ARG A 29 -6.19 20.90 -13.79
C ARG A 29 -5.31 21.78 -14.69
N GLU A 30 -4.85 22.90 -14.20
CA GLU A 30 -3.83 23.67 -14.91
C GLU A 30 -2.47 22.97 -14.81
N ASP A 31 -1.61 23.17 -15.81
CA ASP A 31 -0.24 22.63 -15.81
C ASP A 31 0.77 23.77 -15.93
N LYS A 32 1.44 24.07 -14.83
CA LYS A 32 2.51 25.08 -14.76
C LYS A 32 3.62 24.59 -13.84
N VAL A 33 4.85 24.76 -14.27
CA VAL A 33 6.03 24.33 -13.50
C VAL A 33 6.15 25.02 -12.14
N GLU A 34 5.63 26.25 -12.04
CA GLU A 34 5.63 27.06 -10.82
C GLU A 34 4.83 26.43 -9.68
N PHE A 35 3.94 25.50 -9.99
CA PHE A 35 3.13 24.78 -8.98
C PHE A 35 3.96 23.89 -8.06
N SER A 36 5.20 23.57 -8.44
CA SER A 36 6.15 22.87 -7.58
C SER A 36 6.86 23.77 -6.57
N GLN A 37 6.80 25.10 -6.73
CA GLN A 37 7.57 26.04 -5.92
C GLN A 37 7.00 26.21 -4.52
N VAL A 38 7.88 26.42 -3.56
CA VAL A 38 7.53 26.73 -2.17
C VAL A 38 6.80 28.07 -2.11
N GLY A 39 5.72 28.10 -1.31
CA GLY A 39 4.92 29.33 -1.09
C GLY A 39 4.10 29.76 -2.29
N TYR A 40 3.88 28.88 -3.27
CA TYR A 40 2.94 29.18 -4.35
C TYR A 40 1.53 29.40 -3.79
N ASP A 41 0.86 30.48 -4.22
CA ASP A 41 -0.51 30.81 -3.79
C ASP A 41 -1.53 29.88 -4.48
N ASP A 42 -1.93 28.84 -3.77
CA ASP A 42 -2.95 27.87 -4.19
C ASP A 42 -4.33 28.12 -3.54
N ALA A 43 -4.57 29.27 -2.93
CA ALA A 43 -5.81 29.59 -2.23
C ALA A 43 -7.07 29.46 -3.12
N LYS A 44 -6.91 29.64 -4.44
CA LYS A 44 -8.00 29.50 -5.42
C LYS A 44 -8.21 28.09 -5.93
N TRP A 45 -7.34 27.14 -5.56
CA TRP A 45 -7.47 25.76 -5.98
C TRP A 45 -8.61 25.06 -5.27
N GLN A 46 -9.14 24.02 -5.88
CA GLN A 46 -10.19 23.20 -5.28
C GLN A 46 -9.64 22.49 -4.04
N SER A 47 -10.33 22.59 -2.90
CA SER A 47 -10.03 21.78 -1.73
C SER A 47 -10.59 20.37 -1.94
N VAL A 48 -9.73 19.35 -1.77
CA VAL A 48 -10.09 17.95 -1.96
C VAL A 48 -9.59 17.09 -0.78
N THR A 49 -10.14 15.91 -0.66
CA THR A 49 -9.59 14.83 0.19
C THR A 49 -9.03 13.74 -0.70
N VAL A 50 -7.96 13.07 -0.27
CA VAL A 50 -7.40 11.90 -0.93
C VAL A 50 -7.89 10.66 -0.19
N PRO A 51 -8.38 9.62 -0.89
CA PRO A 51 -8.40 9.38 -2.33
C PRO A 51 -9.28 10.33 -3.15
N HIS A 52 -8.78 10.76 -4.32
CA HIS A 52 -9.47 11.69 -5.20
C HIS A 52 -9.27 11.29 -6.68
N ASP A 53 -10.38 11.20 -7.40
CA ASP A 53 -10.42 10.94 -8.83
C ASP A 53 -11.05 12.15 -9.55
N TRP A 54 -10.25 12.92 -10.28
CA TRP A 54 -10.78 14.14 -10.91
C TRP A 54 -11.60 13.86 -12.18
N ALA A 55 -11.40 12.70 -12.82
CA ALA A 55 -12.00 12.43 -14.11
C ALA A 55 -13.53 12.31 -14.04
N ILE A 56 -14.07 11.89 -12.89
CA ILE A 56 -15.51 11.73 -12.69
C ILE A 56 -16.27 13.06 -12.54
N TYR A 57 -15.57 14.17 -12.42
CA TYR A 57 -16.20 15.49 -12.28
C TYR A 57 -16.29 16.29 -13.59
N GLY A 58 -15.89 15.65 -14.71
CA GLY A 58 -15.89 16.29 -16.01
C GLY A 58 -14.78 17.35 -16.20
N PRO A 59 -14.85 18.15 -17.29
CA PRO A 59 -15.93 18.18 -18.26
C PRO A 59 -16.06 16.88 -19.06
N PHE A 60 -17.28 16.40 -19.21
CA PHE A 60 -17.57 15.20 -20.00
C PHE A 60 -17.68 15.56 -21.48
N SER A 61 -17.06 14.74 -22.33
CA SER A 61 -17.13 14.92 -23.77
C SER A 61 -16.93 13.58 -24.49
N ILE A 62 -17.68 13.34 -25.55
CA ILE A 62 -17.48 12.19 -26.45
C ILE A 62 -16.09 12.22 -27.11
N ASN A 63 -15.40 13.34 -27.07
CA ASN A 63 -14.07 13.49 -27.63
C ASN A 63 -12.95 13.18 -26.62
N ASN A 64 -13.32 12.94 -25.33
CA ASN A 64 -12.35 12.50 -24.34
C ASN A 64 -11.99 11.03 -24.56
N ASP A 65 -10.73 10.66 -24.32
CA ASP A 65 -10.23 9.29 -24.33
C ASP A 65 -10.66 8.49 -25.58
N ARG A 66 -10.52 9.09 -26.74
CA ARG A 66 -10.82 8.42 -28.02
C ARG A 66 -9.73 7.41 -28.33
N GLN A 67 -10.12 6.24 -28.78
CA GLN A 67 -9.22 5.12 -29.08
C GLN A 67 -9.38 4.66 -30.52
N ASN A 68 -8.26 4.29 -31.13
CA ASN A 68 -8.25 3.73 -32.48
C ASN A 68 -8.24 2.21 -32.40
N VAL A 69 -9.41 1.59 -32.52
CA VAL A 69 -9.62 0.14 -32.31
C VAL A 69 -10.56 -0.45 -33.37
N ALA A 70 -10.42 -1.75 -33.63
CA ALA A 70 -11.39 -2.51 -34.42
C ALA A 70 -12.32 -3.28 -33.49
N ILE A 71 -13.62 -2.98 -33.54
CA ILE A 71 -14.63 -3.73 -32.80
C ILE A 71 -15.05 -4.94 -33.63
N THR A 72 -14.34 -6.05 -33.47
CA THR A 72 -14.54 -7.27 -34.27
C THR A 72 -15.91 -7.87 -34.05
N GLN A 73 -16.53 -7.68 -32.87
CA GLN A 73 -17.91 -8.10 -32.60
C GLN A 73 -18.93 -7.38 -33.47
N ASP A 74 -18.61 -6.17 -33.94
CA ASP A 74 -19.44 -5.38 -34.86
C ASP A 74 -19.04 -5.60 -36.31
N GLY A 75 -18.18 -6.58 -36.61
CA GLY A 75 -17.74 -6.94 -37.95
C GLY A 75 -16.66 -6.00 -38.55
N GLN A 76 -16.06 -5.13 -37.73
CA GLN A 76 -15.01 -4.24 -38.20
C GLN A 76 -13.71 -5.01 -38.45
N LYS A 77 -13.12 -4.78 -39.63
CA LYS A 77 -11.84 -5.38 -40.04
C LYS A 77 -10.64 -4.45 -39.86
N GLU A 78 -10.89 -3.16 -39.82
CA GLU A 78 -9.87 -2.11 -39.70
C GLU A 78 -10.13 -1.31 -38.43
N ALA A 79 -9.04 -0.80 -37.83
CA ALA A 79 -9.15 0.05 -36.65
C ALA A 79 -9.75 1.41 -37.07
N MET A 80 -10.73 1.86 -36.30
CA MET A 80 -11.38 3.15 -36.44
C MET A 80 -11.39 3.88 -35.10
N GLU A 81 -11.48 5.20 -35.14
CA GLU A 81 -11.58 6.01 -33.95
C GLU A 81 -12.96 5.88 -33.30
N HIS A 82 -13.00 5.42 -32.06
CA HIS A 82 -14.19 5.30 -31.25
C HIS A 82 -14.04 6.06 -29.95
N ALA A 83 -15.17 6.47 -29.35
CA ALA A 83 -15.19 6.80 -27.93
C ALA A 83 -14.62 5.61 -27.14
N GLY A 84 -13.70 5.85 -26.23
CA GLY A 84 -12.98 4.80 -25.51
C GLY A 84 -13.92 3.85 -24.79
N ARG A 85 -13.48 2.60 -24.58
CA ARG A 85 -14.23 1.56 -23.84
C ARG A 85 -14.45 1.90 -22.37
N THR A 86 -13.86 2.97 -21.91
CA THR A 86 -14.06 3.62 -20.61
C THR A 86 -15.39 4.38 -20.53
N GLY A 87 -16.19 4.41 -21.60
CA GLY A 87 -17.34 5.28 -21.76
C GLY A 87 -17.04 6.59 -22.51
N GLY A 88 -15.76 6.89 -22.76
CA GLY A 88 -15.29 8.00 -23.60
C GLY A 88 -15.55 9.41 -23.05
N LEU A 89 -16.11 9.53 -21.85
CA LEU A 89 -16.56 10.81 -21.31
C LEU A 89 -15.69 11.41 -20.21
N PRO A 90 -14.96 10.60 -19.38
CA PRO A 90 -14.17 11.16 -18.28
C PRO A 90 -12.98 11.99 -18.78
N PHE A 91 -12.73 13.11 -18.10
CA PHE A 91 -11.65 14.01 -18.45
C PHE A 91 -10.27 13.38 -18.23
N VAL A 92 -9.42 13.41 -19.24
CA VAL A 92 -7.99 13.07 -19.18
C VAL A 92 -7.12 14.32 -19.25
N GLY A 93 -5.83 14.21 -18.96
CA GLY A 93 -4.86 15.30 -19.01
C GLY A 93 -4.06 15.43 -17.73
N VAL A 94 -3.60 16.64 -17.44
CA VAL A 94 -2.74 16.92 -16.29
C VAL A 94 -3.56 17.42 -15.10
N GLY A 95 -3.13 17.01 -13.90
CA GLY A 95 -3.61 17.53 -12.65
C GLY A 95 -2.48 17.72 -11.64
N TRP A 96 -2.58 18.77 -10.84
CA TRP A 96 -1.65 19.05 -9.76
C TRP A 96 -2.34 18.99 -8.42
N TYR A 97 -1.66 18.42 -7.45
CA TYR A 97 -2.02 18.38 -6.05
C TYR A 97 -0.99 19.13 -5.23
N ARG A 98 -1.43 19.85 -4.19
CA ARG A 98 -0.56 20.46 -3.18
C ARG A 98 -1.10 20.18 -1.80
N LEU A 99 -0.19 20.03 -0.85
CA LEU A 99 -0.51 19.82 0.56
C LEU A 99 0.57 20.46 1.43
N ASP A 100 0.13 21.27 2.39
CA ASP A 100 0.95 21.65 3.53
C ASP A 100 0.70 20.63 4.64
N PHE A 101 1.76 20.05 5.18
CA PHE A 101 1.66 19.05 6.23
C PHE A 101 2.76 19.22 7.28
N ASP A 102 2.41 18.89 8.53
CA ASP A 102 3.38 18.85 9.61
C ASP A 102 4.17 17.55 9.55
N ALA A 103 5.48 17.64 9.35
CA ALA A 103 6.35 16.47 9.51
C ALA A 103 6.60 16.23 11.01
N PRO A 104 6.58 14.98 11.47
CA PRO A 104 6.97 14.66 12.83
C PRO A 104 8.36 15.23 13.16
N SER A 105 8.55 15.66 14.39
CA SER A 105 9.90 15.98 14.88
C SER A 105 10.73 14.69 14.92
N PHE A 106 11.89 14.68 14.29
CA PHE A 106 12.81 13.54 14.34
C PHE A 106 14.26 14.01 14.40
N GLU A 107 15.08 13.24 15.10
CA GLU A 107 16.49 13.50 15.24
C GLU A 107 17.27 13.18 13.95
N LYS A 108 18.49 13.68 13.86
CA LYS A 108 19.38 13.35 12.74
C LYS A 108 19.63 11.82 12.70
N GLY A 109 19.43 11.22 11.55
CA GLY A 109 19.61 9.78 11.31
C GLY A 109 18.31 9.07 11.01
N LYS A 110 17.16 9.58 11.43
CA LYS A 110 15.86 8.99 11.06
C LYS A 110 15.58 9.10 9.57
N GLN A 111 14.75 8.18 9.08
CA GLN A 111 14.35 8.07 7.68
C GLN A 111 12.89 8.45 7.53
N ALA A 112 12.56 9.08 6.41
CA ALA A 112 11.21 9.45 6.06
C ALA A 112 10.86 8.96 4.65
N THR A 113 9.79 8.20 4.53
CA THR A 113 9.34 7.61 3.27
C THR A 113 7.91 8.06 2.98
N LEU A 114 7.67 8.63 1.78
CA LEU A 114 6.33 8.79 1.24
C LEU A 114 5.92 7.52 0.50
N ILE A 115 4.73 6.99 0.81
CA ILE A 115 4.14 5.83 0.15
C ILE A 115 2.86 6.29 -0.54
N PHE A 116 2.76 5.99 -1.82
CA PHE A 116 1.57 6.20 -2.63
C PHE A 116 0.99 4.84 -2.98
N ASP A 117 -0.22 4.55 -2.53
CA ASP A 117 -0.89 3.28 -2.86
C ASP A 117 -1.38 3.23 -4.31
N GLY A 118 -1.46 4.38 -4.96
CA GLY A 118 -1.73 4.53 -6.38
C GLY A 118 -1.94 5.98 -6.79
N ALA A 119 -1.32 6.35 -7.90
CA ALA A 119 -1.38 7.69 -8.48
C ALA A 119 -1.45 7.59 -10.01
N MET A 120 -2.53 8.04 -10.62
CA MET A 120 -2.81 7.84 -12.05
C MET A 120 -2.60 9.14 -12.82
N SER A 121 -1.55 9.18 -13.59
CA SER A 121 -0.33 8.38 -13.75
C SER A 121 0.86 9.32 -13.93
N HIS A 122 2.04 8.82 -14.31
CA HIS A 122 3.23 9.66 -14.52
C HIS A 122 3.48 10.62 -13.34
N ALA A 123 3.39 10.09 -12.12
CA ALA A 123 3.51 10.85 -10.89
C ALA A 123 4.91 11.47 -10.74
N ARG A 124 4.99 12.79 -10.69
CA ARG A 124 6.19 13.55 -10.38
C ARG A 124 5.97 14.26 -9.05
N VAL A 125 6.79 13.92 -8.08
CA VAL A 125 6.62 14.31 -6.68
C VAL A 125 7.68 15.32 -6.28
N TYR A 126 7.26 16.42 -5.67
CA TYR A 126 8.14 17.48 -5.17
C TYR A 126 7.89 17.68 -3.67
N VAL A 127 8.96 17.80 -2.91
CA VAL A 127 8.92 18.14 -1.49
C VAL A 127 9.73 19.41 -1.28
N ASN A 128 9.11 20.43 -0.68
CA ASN A 128 9.74 21.74 -0.45
C ASN A 128 10.40 22.31 -1.73
N GLY A 129 9.72 22.20 -2.87
CA GLY A 129 10.13 22.73 -4.16
C GLY A 129 11.20 21.92 -4.90
N LYS A 130 11.65 20.79 -4.33
CA LYS A 130 12.65 19.90 -4.95
C LYS A 130 11.98 18.62 -5.43
N GLU A 131 12.32 18.16 -6.62
CA GLU A 131 11.84 16.88 -7.14
C GLU A 131 12.41 15.74 -6.30
N ALA A 132 11.52 15.00 -5.63
CA ALA A 132 11.87 13.84 -4.81
C ALA A 132 11.82 12.54 -5.60
N GLY A 133 11.04 12.48 -6.69
CA GLY A 133 11.00 11.31 -7.54
C GLY A 133 9.92 11.34 -8.61
N TYR A 134 9.99 10.32 -9.46
CA TYR A 134 9.07 10.10 -10.58
C TYR A 134 8.64 8.63 -10.63
N TRP A 135 7.34 8.39 -10.83
CA TRP A 135 6.78 7.06 -11.02
C TRP A 135 5.78 7.03 -12.17
N PRO A 136 6.05 6.27 -13.26
CA PRO A 136 5.22 6.34 -14.47
C PRO A 136 3.91 5.56 -14.39
N TYR A 137 3.90 4.42 -13.67
CA TYR A 137 2.80 3.46 -13.70
C TYR A 137 1.75 3.76 -12.62
N GLY A 138 0.50 3.93 -13.05
CA GLY A 138 -0.57 4.40 -12.17
C GLY A 138 -1.22 3.33 -11.27
N TYR A 139 -1.02 2.04 -11.54
CA TYR A 139 -1.84 0.98 -10.92
C TYR A 139 -1.20 0.25 -9.75
N ASN A 140 0.04 0.47 -9.44
CA ASN A 140 0.69 -0.14 -8.28
C ASN A 140 1.14 0.91 -7.27
N SER A 141 1.36 0.44 -6.05
CA SER A 141 1.95 1.25 -5.00
C SER A 141 3.44 1.51 -5.31
N PHE A 142 3.94 2.67 -4.87
CA PHE A 142 5.35 3.02 -4.91
C PHE A 142 5.73 3.85 -3.68
N HIS A 143 7.00 3.93 -3.40
CA HIS A 143 7.50 4.75 -2.31
C HIS A 143 8.73 5.55 -2.71
N LEU A 144 8.96 6.66 -2.02
CA LEU A 144 10.08 7.58 -2.24
C LEU A 144 10.74 7.91 -0.90
N ASP A 145 12.06 7.84 -0.85
CA ASP A 145 12.82 8.42 0.26
C ASP A 145 12.75 9.95 0.17
N VAL A 146 12.13 10.57 1.15
CA VAL A 146 11.98 12.03 1.23
C VAL A 146 12.81 12.64 2.34
N THR A 147 13.60 11.85 3.05
CA THR A 147 14.49 12.29 4.13
C THR A 147 15.32 13.52 3.77
N PRO A 148 15.97 13.59 2.57
CA PRO A 148 16.81 14.74 2.23
C PRO A 148 16.04 16.03 1.96
N TYR A 149 14.73 15.96 1.82
CA TYR A 149 13.87 17.06 1.41
C TYR A 149 13.03 17.63 2.55
N LEU A 150 12.79 16.82 3.61
CA LEU A 150 11.94 17.23 4.72
C LEU A 150 12.64 18.15 5.72
N LYS A 151 11.86 19.07 6.28
CA LYS A 151 12.20 19.86 7.45
C LYS A 151 11.50 19.23 8.66
N ALA A 152 12.26 18.54 9.48
CA ALA A 152 11.75 17.82 10.64
C ALA A 152 11.10 18.79 11.66
N GLY A 153 9.91 18.45 12.14
CA GLY A 153 9.16 19.26 13.10
C GLY A 153 8.65 20.60 12.57
N GLU A 154 8.65 20.78 11.26
CA GLU A 154 8.15 21.99 10.59
C GLU A 154 7.05 21.64 9.59
N VAL A 155 6.35 22.67 9.12
CA VAL A 155 5.43 22.54 7.99
C VAL A 155 6.25 22.32 6.72
N ASN A 156 5.84 21.31 5.94
CA ASN A 156 6.43 20.96 4.66
C ASN A 156 5.40 21.07 3.56
N GLU A 157 5.84 21.40 2.36
CA GLU A 157 4.99 21.48 1.18
C GLU A 157 5.24 20.27 0.28
N LEU A 158 4.18 19.54 -0.02
CA LEU A 158 4.17 18.43 -0.99
C LEU A 158 3.41 18.89 -2.24
N ALA A 159 4.03 18.76 -3.41
CA ALA A 159 3.36 18.98 -4.69
C ALA A 159 3.50 17.71 -5.55
N VAL A 160 2.40 17.32 -6.20
CA VAL A 160 2.36 16.13 -7.06
C VAL A 160 1.72 16.49 -8.39
N ARG A 161 2.48 16.33 -9.48
CA ARG A 161 1.97 16.43 -10.85
C ARG A 161 1.64 15.02 -11.34
N LEU A 162 0.44 14.87 -11.87
CA LEU A 162 -0.02 13.64 -12.49
C LEU A 162 -0.45 13.92 -13.92
N GLU A 163 -0.27 12.93 -14.79
CA GLU A 163 -0.71 13.01 -16.17
C GLU A 163 -1.46 11.72 -16.52
N ASN A 164 -2.76 11.86 -16.78
CA ASN A 164 -3.58 10.78 -17.27
C ASN A 164 -3.71 10.91 -18.79
N GLU A 165 -3.19 9.91 -19.50
CA GLU A 165 -3.07 9.93 -20.95
C GLU A 165 -4.27 9.29 -21.64
N ASN A 166 -4.58 9.79 -22.86
CA ASN A 166 -5.50 9.12 -23.76
C ASN A 166 -4.98 7.72 -24.14
N GLU A 167 -5.87 6.83 -24.52
CA GLU A 167 -5.57 5.48 -25.03
C GLU A 167 -4.77 4.61 -24.05
N SER A 168 -4.70 4.98 -22.76
CA SER A 168 -3.89 4.31 -21.75
C SER A 168 -4.46 2.96 -21.32
N SER A 169 -5.78 2.74 -21.47
CA SER A 169 -6.44 1.46 -21.12
C SER A 169 -7.75 1.26 -21.89
N ARG A 170 -8.26 0.02 -21.85
CA ARG A 170 -9.56 -0.33 -22.44
C ARG A 170 -10.70 -0.37 -21.40
N TRP A 171 -10.46 0.16 -20.23
CA TRP A 171 -11.40 0.31 -19.11
C TRP A 171 -11.19 1.69 -18.49
N TYR A 172 -12.07 2.07 -17.58
CA TYR A 172 -11.93 3.33 -16.86
C TYR A 172 -10.63 3.33 -15.99
N PRO A 173 -9.62 4.16 -16.30
CA PRO A 173 -8.34 4.13 -15.58
C PRO A 173 -8.41 4.87 -14.23
N GLY A 174 -9.36 5.80 -14.07
CA GLY A 174 -9.33 6.81 -13.04
C GLY A 174 -8.31 7.90 -13.34
N ALA A 175 -8.22 8.89 -12.48
CA ALA A 175 -7.22 9.95 -12.55
C ALA A 175 -6.96 10.54 -11.16
N GLY A 176 -5.72 10.88 -10.86
CA GLY A 176 -5.39 11.55 -9.61
C GLY A 176 -4.71 10.67 -8.57
N LEU A 177 -4.64 11.22 -7.36
CA LEU A 177 -4.28 10.48 -6.15
C LEU A 177 -5.50 9.66 -5.72
N TYR A 178 -5.73 8.57 -6.45
CA TYR A 178 -6.96 7.78 -6.30
C TYR A 178 -6.89 6.71 -5.21
N ARG A 179 -5.73 6.57 -4.55
CA ARG A 179 -5.51 5.75 -3.35
C ARG A 179 -4.80 6.56 -2.27
N ASN A 180 -4.60 5.95 -1.12
CA ASN A 180 -4.00 6.60 0.03
C ASN A 180 -2.55 7.07 -0.21
N VAL A 181 -2.16 8.11 0.54
CA VAL A 181 -0.79 8.61 0.62
C VAL A 181 -0.37 8.62 2.08
N HIS A 182 0.77 8.01 2.37
CA HIS A 182 1.29 7.87 3.73
C HIS A 182 2.68 8.49 3.86
N LEU A 183 2.95 9.10 5.00
CA LEU A 183 4.29 9.45 5.44
C LEU A 183 4.70 8.50 6.56
N VAL A 184 5.75 7.74 6.35
CA VAL A 184 6.33 6.83 7.34
C VAL A 184 7.67 7.40 7.81
N VAL A 185 7.84 7.52 9.13
CA VAL A 185 9.12 7.93 9.73
C VAL A 185 9.62 6.81 10.63
N THR A 186 10.89 6.44 10.44
CA THR A 186 11.58 5.37 11.17
C THR A 186 12.89 5.87 11.75
N GLU A 187 13.52 5.08 12.63
CA GLU A 187 14.94 5.21 12.96
C GLU A 187 15.81 4.86 11.73
N ASP A 188 17.12 5.00 11.86
CA ASP A 188 18.10 4.65 10.81
C ASP A 188 18.26 3.14 10.61
N ALA A 189 18.03 2.34 11.68
CA ALA A 189 17.90 0.88 11.58
C ALA A 189 16.43 0.50 11.53
N TYR A 190 15.95 -0.02 10.41
CA TYR A 190 14.53 -0.29 10.20
C TYR A 190 14.28 -1.38 9.16
N VAL A 191 13.07 -1.96 9.18
CA VAL A 191 12.55 -2.80 8.10
C VAL A 191 11.97 -1.89 7.00
N PRO A 192 12.47 -1.94 5.76
CA PRO A 192 11.96 -1.10 4.67
C PRO A 192 10.48 -1.40 4.37
N THR A 193 9.85 -0.49 3.67
CA THR A 193 8.50 -0.70 3.14
C THR A 193 8.46 -2.00 2.31
N TRP A 194 7.54 -2.91 2.67
CA TRP A 194 7.41 -4.26 2.09
C TRP A 194 8.63 -5.16 2.27
N GLY A 195 9.45 -4.90 3.26
CA GLY A 195 10.72 -5.61 3.51
C GLY A 195 10.57 -7.02 4.08
N THR A 196 9.35 -7.58 4.15
CA THR A 196 9.14 -8.94 4.68
C THR A 196 8.50 -9.86 3.66
N HIS A 197 8.94 -11.12 3.65
CA HIS A 197 8.36 -12.18 2.83
C HIS A 197 8.09 -13.42 3.70
N VAL A 198 6.81 -13.81 3.79
CA VAL A 198 6.38 -14.97 4.59
C VAL A 198 5.91 -16.10 3.68
N THR A 199 6.45 -17.29 3.89
CA THR A 199 5.98 -18.52 3.25
C THR A 199 5.66 -19.60 4.28
N THR A 200 4.82 -20.56 3.88
CA THR A 200 4.47 -21.72 4.71
C THR A 200 4.79 -23.02 3.96
N PRO A 201 6.10 -23.40 3.86
CA PRO A 201 6.54 -24.49 2.98
C PRO A 201 6.04 -25.87 3.42
N VAL A 202 5.69 -26.03 4.67
CA VAL A 202 5.13 -27.28 5.21
C VAL A 202 3.91 -26.98 6.04
N VAL A 203 2.77 -27.53 5.66
CA VAL A 203 1.50 -27.40 6.39
C VAL A 203 0.83 -28.75 6.47
N ASN A 204 0.44 -29.15 7.68
CA ASN A 204 -0.38 -30.33 7.95
C ASN A 204 -1.23 -30.13 9.20
N ASP A 205 -2.03 -31.13 9.59
CA ASP A 205 -2.96 -31.02 10.73
C ASP A 205 -2.27 -30.81 12.08
N LYS A 206 -0.99 -31.15 12.22
CA LYS A 206 -0.24 -31.08 13.47
C LYS A 206 0.59 -29.82 13.60
N PHE A 207 1.14 -29.35 12.48
CA PHE A 207 2.00 -28.16 12.49
C PHE A 207 2.10 -27.52 11.10
N ALA A 208 2.50 -26.25 11.10
CA ALA A 208 2.98 -25.53 9.94
C ALA A 208 4.39 -25.01 10.22
N LYS A 209 5.26 -25.05 9.20
CA LYS A 209 6.50 -24.27 9.20
C LYS A 209 6.21 -22.92 8.57
N VAL A 210 6.60 -21.86 9.27
CA VAL A 210 6.55 -20.47 8.77
C VAL A 210 7.99 -20.05 8.53
N HIS A 211 8.28 -19.68 7.30
CA HIS A 211 9.57 -19.16 6.87
C HIS A 211 9.39 -17.67 6.62
N LEU A 212 10.12 -16.85 7.37
CA LEU A 212 10.09 -15.40 7.29
C LEU A 212 11.46 -14.88 6.85
N GLU A 213 11.48 -14.24 5.71
CA GLU A 213 12.59 -13.41 5.25
C GLU A 213 12.29 -11.95 5.59
N THR A 214 13.25 -11.26 6.20
CA THR A 214 13.12 -9.85 6.52
C THR A 214 14.34 -9.09 6.01
N GLN A 215 14.10 -8.17 5.08
CA GLN A 215 15.07 -7.15 4.72
C GLN A 215 15.12 -6.10 5.83
N TRP A 216 16.28 -5.56 6.10
CA TRP A 216 16.44 -4.45 7.02
C TRP A 216 17.53 -3.50 6.56
N ASN A 217 17.41 -2.26 6.95
CA ASN A 217 18.43 -1.25 6.70
C ASN A 217 19.35 -1.17 7.91
N MET A 218 20.61 -1.54 7.72
CA MET A 218 21.64 -1.34 8.73
C MET A 218 22.30 0.02 8.50
N PRO A 219 22.38 0.88 9.52
CA PRO A 219 22.98 2.19 9.37
C PRO A 219 24.48 2.13 9.04
N GLU A 220 24.93 3.00 8.15
CA GLU A 220 26.34 3.10 7.79
C GLU A 220 27.22 3.45 9.01
N GLY A 221 28.35 2.76 9.14
CA GLY A 221 29.31 2.97 10.21
C GLY A 221 28.95 2.35 11.57
N LYS A 222 27.80 1.70 11.68
CA LYS A 222 27.42 0.90 12.85
C LYS A 222 27.94 -0.54 12.72
N LYS A 223 27.99 -1.26 13.83
CA LYS A 223 28.37 -2.68 13.85
C LYS A 223 27.12 -3.53 13.94
N ILE A 224 27.04 -4.55 13.11
CA ILE A 224 25.90 -5.49 13.12
C ILE A 224 25.72 -6.15 14.49
N THR A 225 26.82 -6.39 15.21
CA THR A 225 26.83 -6.94 16.58
C THR A 225 26.17 -6.08 17.64
N ASP A 226 25.89 -4.79 17.33
CA ASP A 226 25.18 -3.89 18.24
C ASP A 226 23.65 -4.10 18.16
N TYR A 227 23.18 -4.90 17.19
CA TYR A 227 21.76 -5.13 16.93
C TYR A 227 21.30 -6.54 17.33
N THR A 228 20.03 -6.62 17.64
CA THR A 228 19.31 -7.88 17.86
C THR A 228 17.96 -7.79 17.16
N ILE A 229 17.56 -8.86 16.47
CA ILE A 229 16.23 -8.94 15.86
C ILE A 229 15.43 -10.02 16.55
N ALA A 230 14.27 -9.63 17.08
CA ALA A 230 13.33 -10.51 17.75
C ALA A 230 12.00 -10.52 17.01
N THR A 231 11.51 -11.70 16.64
CA THR A 231 10.20 -11.85 15.98
C THR A 231 9.29 -12.73 16.82
N GLU A 232 8.06 -12.27 17.00
CA GLU A 232 6.97 -13.02 17.62
C GLU A 232 5.93 -13.39 16.58
N ILE A 233 5.47 -14.64 16.59
CA ILE A 233 4.31 -15.09 15.80
C ILE A 233 3.08 -15.10 16.70
N LEU A 234 2.08 -14.30 16.34
CA LEU A 234 0.79 -14.23 17.01
C LEU A 234 -0.26 -15.00 16.19
N ASN A 235 -1.12 -15.73 16.87
CA ASN A 235 -2.25 -16.42 16.24
C ASN A 235 -3.41 -15.43 15.93
N PRO A 236 -4.52 -15.89 15.28
CA PRO A 236 -5.66 -15.03 14.97
C PRO A 236 -6.30 -14.32 16.16
N GLU A 237 -6.16 -14.86 17.35
CA GLU A 237 -6.64 -14.28 18.61
C GLU A 237 -5.64 -13.32 19.27
N GLY A 238 -4.50 -13.05 18.62
CA GLY A 238 -3.43 -12.17 19.12
C GLY A 238 -2.53 -12.80 20.18
N LYS A 239 -2.63 -14.12 20.40
CA LYS A 239 -1.77 -14.83 21.37
C LYS A 239 -0.48 -15.27 20.72
N LYS A 240 0.65 -15.03 21.40
CA LYS A 240 1.97 -15.51 20.98
C LYS A 240 2.01 -17.05 20.96
N VAL A 241 2.37 -17.61 19.81
CA VAL A 241 2.49 -19.08 19.58
C VAL A 241 3.91 -19.52 19.28
N ASN A 242 4.78 -18.61 18.84
CA ASN A 242 6.21 -18.86 18.71
C ASN A 242 6.96 -17.53 18.78
N ALA A 243 8.27 -17.60 19.01
CA ALA A 243 9.18 -16.46 18.91
C ALA A 243 10.60 -16.97 18.63
N ASP A 244 11.39 -16.10 17.99
CA ASP A 244 12.82 -16.32 17.75
C ASP A 244 13.56 -14.99 17.90
N THR A 245 14.77 -15.06 18.43
CA THR A 245 15.62 -13.89 18.65
C THR A 245 17.00 -14.19 18.12
N ARG A 246 17.51 -13.31 17.24
CA ARG A 246 18.82 -13.44 16.59
C ARG A 246 19.70 -12.29 16.98
N PRO A 247 20.85 -12.53 17.64
CA PRO A 247 21.88 -11.51 17.88
C PRO A 247 22.59 -11.15 16.57
N GLY A 248 23.24 -10.02 16.54
CA GLY A 248 23.83 -9.45 15.33
C GLY A 248 24.90 -10.31 14.65
N ASP A 249 25.61 -11.14 15.39
CA ASP A 249 26.60 -12.09 14.83
C ASP A 249 25.95 -13.27 14.05
N GLU A 250 24.64 -13.46 14.18
CA GLU A 250 23.86 -14.42 13.41
C GLU A 250 23.07 -13.75 12.26
N LEU A 251 23.23 -12.42 12.05
CA LEU A 251 22.49 -11.66 11.02
C LEU A 251 23.36 -11.44 9.78
N ASP A 252 22.69 -11.28 8.66
CA ASP A 252 23.23 -10.69 7.43
C ASP A 252 22.91 -9.18 7.40
N GLU A 253 23.79 -8.37 6.84
CA GLU A 253 23.64 -6.91 6.79
C GLU A 253 22.40 -6.43 5.99
N ALA A 254 21.85 -7.25 5.13
CA ALA A 254 20.74 -6.87 4.25
C ALA A 254 19.47 -7.69 4.46
N LEU A 255 19.63 -8.97 4.78
CA LEU A 255 18.55 -9.95 4.87
C LEU A 255 18.78 -10.91 6.03
N PHE A 256 17.77 -11.15 6.84
CA PHE A 256 17.80 -12.25 7.80
C PHE A 256 16.61 -13.19 7.61
N VAL A 257 16.81 -14.43 8.02
CA VAL A 257 15.85 -15.52 7.84
C VAL A 257 15.52 -16.15 9.18
N GLN A 258 14.25 -16.32 9.46
CA GLN A 258 13.76 -17.00 10.67
C GLN A 258 12.75 -18.07 10.30
N ASP A 259 12.88 -19.25 10.94
CA ASP A 259 11.96 -20.37 10.78
C ASP A 259 11.19 -20.62 12.07
N PHE A 260 9.87 -20.73 11.98
CA PHE A 260 8.99 -20.96 13.11
C PHE A 260 8.16 -22.23 12.90
N VAL A 261 7.78 -22.88 13.99
CA VAL A 261 6.84 -24.00 13.98
C VAL A 261 5.58 -23.56 14.72
N VAL A 262 4.47 -23.49 14.01
CA VAL A 262 3.14 -23.26 14.58
C VAL A 262 2.45 -24.62 14.77
N ARG A 263 2.16 -25.00 16.02
CA ARG A 263 1.46 -26.25 16.33
C ARG A 263 -0.05 -26.09 16.22
N ASN A 264 -0.73 -27.11 15.67
CA ASN A 264 -2.19 -27.12 15.45
C ASN A 264 -2.69 -25.83 14.81
N PRO A 265 -2.21 -25.48 13.60
CA PRO A 265 -2.48 -24.18 12.99
C PRO A 265 -3.96 -24.02 12.62
N SER A 266 -4.50 -22.83 12.86
CA SER A 266 -5.78 -22.40 12.29
C SER A 266 -5.54 -22.03 10.82
N LEU A 267 -5.98 -22.88 9.90
CA LEU A 267 -5.74 -22.65 8.48
C LEU A 267 -6.63 -21.54 7.94
N TRP A 268 -6.08 -20.75 7.04
CA TRP A 268 -6.86 -19.80 6.27
C TRP A 268 -7.72 -20.53 5.24
N SER A 269 -9.00 -20.24 5.21
CA SER A 269 -9.92 -20.71 4.18
C SER A 269 -10.88 -19.60 3.78
N VAL A 270 -11.69 -19.85 2.73
CA VAL A 270 -12.75 -18.90 2.29
C VAL A 270 -13.78 -18.68 3.39
N GLU A 271 -14.12 -19.72 4.14
CA GLU A 271 -15.07 -19.68 5.24
C GLU A 271 -14.48 -19.09 6.51
N TYR A 272 -13.20 -19.39 6.78
CA TYR A 272 -12.47 -18.99 7.98
C TYR A 272 -11.13 -18.34 7.59
N PRO A 273 -11.11 -17.05 7.26
CA PRO A 273 -9.89 -16.35 6.81
C PRO A 273 -8.98 -16.00 7.98
N HIS A 274 -8.49 -17.01 8.69
CA HIS A 274 -7.59 -16.83 9.83
C HIS A 274 -6.27 -16.23 9.40
N LEU A 275 -5.88 -15.11 10.04
CA LEU A 275 -4.63 -14.43 9.80
C LEU A 275 -3.76 -14.46 11.06
N TYR A 276 -2.53 -14.85 10.87
CA TYR A 276 -1.44 -14.73 11.83
C TYR A 276 -0.74 -13.39 11.66
N THR A 277 0.02 -13.01 12.66
CA THR A 277 0.82 -11.78 12.65
C THR A 277 2.25 -12.11 13.07
N ALA A 278 3.23 -11.75 12.23
CA ALA A 278 4.63 -11.70 12.61
C ALA A 278 4.94 -10.26 13.05
N VAL A 279 5.45 -10.09 14.27
CA VAL A 279 5.89 -8.81 14.81
C VAL A 279 7.40 -8.86 14.95
N SER A 280 8.10 -8.23 14.01
CA SER A 280 9.57 -8.16 13.98
C SER A 280 10.05 -6.88 14.64
N LYS A 281 10.94 -7.00 15.61
CA LYS A 281 11.48 -5.90 16.42
C LYS A 281 12.98 -5.84 16.24
N ILE A 282 13.51 -4.67 15.93
CA ILE A 282 14.94 -4.40 15.87
C ILE A 282 15.34 -3.65 17.14
N TYR A 283 16.36 -4.13 17.80
CA TYR A 283 16.95 -3.50 18.99
C TYR A 283 18.40 -3.10 18.72
N GLU A 284 18.80 -1.93 19.18
CA GLU A 284 20.19 -1.50 19.31
C GLU A 284 20.55 -1.57 20.81
N GLY A 285 21.33 -2.57 21.20
CA GLY A 285 21.44 -2.97 22.60
C GLY A 285 20.07 -3.32 23.20
N ASP A 286 19.65 -2.57 24.25
CA ASP A 286 18.33 -2.75 24.89
C ASP A 286 17.26 -1.78 24.32
N ARG A 287 17.64 -0.88 23.42
CA ARG A 287 16.74 0.13 22.85
C ARG A 287 15.99 -0.44 21.65
N LEU A 288 14.66 -0.49 21.71
CA LEU A 288 13.82 -0.78 20.54
C LEU A 288 13.99 0.36 19.53
N VAL A 289 14.35 0.05 18.28
CA VAL A 289 14.56 1.03 17.20
C VAL A 289 13.58 0.88 16.07
N ASP A 290 13.01 -0.32 15.85
CA ASP A 290 11.91 -0.50 14.89
C ASP A 290 10.99 -1.66 15.30
N GLU A 291 9.72 -1.54 14.93
CA GLU A 291 8.73 -2.61 15.03
C GLU A 291 7.95 -2.68 13.72
N TYR A 292 8.01 -3.82 13.05
CA TYR A 292 7.35 -4.07 11.77
C TYR A 292 6.39 -5.24 11.88
N THR A 293 5.16 -5.03 11.41
CA THR A 293 4.09 -6.02 11.51
C THR A 293 3.74 -6.58 10.12
N THR A 294 3.74 -7.92 10.00
CA THR A 294 3.37 -8.64 8.78
C THR A 294 2.22 -9.59 9.05
N ARG A 295 1.10 -9.41 8.35
CA ARG A 295 -0.06 -10.32 8.41
C ARG A 295 0.07 -11.39 7.35
N PHE A 296 -0.24 -12.67 7.69
CA PHE A 296 -0.18 -13.78 6.75
C PHE A 296 -1.19 -14.87 7.09
N GLY A 297 -1.60 -15.64 6.08
CA GLY A 297 -2.45 -16.82 6.28
C GLY A 297 -1.66 -18.11 6.12
N ILE A 298 -1.94 -19.10 6.95
CA ILE A 298 -1.37 -20.46 6.82
C ILE A 298 -2.32 -21.29 5.97
N ARG A 299 -1.89 -21.70 4.77
CA ARG A 299 -2.70 -22.49 3.85
C ARG A 299 -1.82 -23.31 2.88
N THR A 300 -2.41 -24.31 2.25
CA THR A 300 -1.83 -24.99 1.09
C THR A 300 -2.64 -24.68 -0.15
N LEU A 301 -1.95 -24.43 -1.26
CA LEU A 301 -2.54 -24.21 -2.58
C LEU A 301 -1.93 -25.24 -3.52
N GLU A 302 -2.77 -26.01 -4.21
CA GLU A 302 -2.31 -27.01 -5.16
C GLU A 302 -3.19 -26.99 -6.42
N ILE A 303 -2.54 -27.00 -7.57
CA ILE A 303 -3.20 -27.17 -8.86
C ILE A 303 -2.81 -28.53 -9.42
N ILE A 304 -3.77 -29.45 -9.48
CA ILE A 304 -3.54 -30.78 -10.01
C ILE A 304 -4.18 -30.83 -11.41
N PRO A 305 -3.38 -31.09 -12.47
CA PRO A 305 -3.92 -31.22 -13.82
C PRO A 305 -5.11 -32.20 -13.85
N GLU A 306 -6.17 -31.84 -14.56
CA GLU A 306 -7.43 -32.56 -14.73
C GLU A 306 -8.28 -32.76 -13.45
N LYS A 307 -7.74 -32.46 -12.26
CA LYS A 307 -8.49 -32.52 -10.99
C LYS A 307 -8.97 -31.14 -10.51
N GLY A 308 -8.18 -30.08 -10.75
CA GLY A 308 -8.51 -28.72 -10.43
C GLY A 308 -7.67 -28.11 -9.32
N PHE A 309 -8.23 -27.07 -8.68
CA PHE A 309 -7.58 -26.32 -7.60
C PHE A 309 -7.97 -26.87 -6.23
N PHE A 310 -6.99 -27.08 -5.39
CA PHE A 310 -7.18 -27.56 -4.03
C PHE A 310 -6.69 -26.49 -3.03
N LEU A 311 -7.54 -26.14 -2.09
CA LEU A 311 -7.24 -25.31 -0.94
C LEU A 311 -7.24 -26.19 0.32
N ASN A 312 -6.12 -26.27 1.03
CA ASN A 312 -5.94 -27.14 2.20
C ASN A 312 -6.34 -28.60 1.93
N GLY A 313 -5.95 -29.13 0.76
CA GLY A 313 -6.28 -30.49 0.33
C GLY A 313 -7.75 -30.70 -0.12
N LYS A 314 -8.60 -29.68 -0.07
CA LYS A 314 -10.02 -29.75 -0.49
C LYS A 314 -10.18 -29.17 -1.89
N LEU A 315 -10.78 -29.95 -2.80
CA LEU A 315 -11.15 -29.47 -4.13
C LEU A 315 -12.07 -28.24 -4.00
N THR A 316 -11.64 -27.14 -4.58
CA THR A 316 -12.36 -25.86 -4.49
C THR A 316 -12.68 -25.34 -5.90
N LYS A 317 -13.96 -25.17 -6.20
CA LYS A 317 -14.41 -24.53 -7.43
C LYS A 317 -14.52 -23.03 -7.22
N PHE A 318 -13.96 -22.25 -8.15
CA PHE A 318 -14.11 -20.82 -8.13
C PHE A 318 -15.50 -20.40 -8.60
N GLN A 319 -16.24 -19.76 -7.72
CA GLN A 319 -17.45 -19.00 -8.01
C GLN A 319 -17.04 -17.53 -7.92
N GLY A 320 -16.43 -17.03 -9.00
CA GLY A 320 -15.69 -15.78 -8.98
C GLY A 320 -16.32 -14.70 -9.82
N VAL A 321 -15.92 -13.47 -9.53
CA VAL A 321 -16.21 -12.28 -10.33
C VAL A 321 -14.93 -11.61 -10.78
N CYS A 322 -15.03 -10.84 -11.87
CA CYS A 322 -13.98 -9.92 -12.28
C CYS A 322 -14.38 -8.52 -11.84
N ASN A 323 -13.57 -7.90 -11.00
CA ASN A 323 -13.78 -6.53 -10.57
C ASN A 323 -12.68 -5.63 -11.10
N HIS A 324 -13.08 -4.52 -11.70
CA HIS A 324 -12.20 -3.40 -11.94
C HIS A 324 -11.96 -2.63 -10.63
N HIS A 325 -11.01 -1.71 -10.64
CA HIS A 325 -10.62 -0.95 -9.47
C HIS A 325 -11.52 0.27 -9.19
N ASP A 326 -12.49 0.53 -10.06
CA ASP A 326 -13.47 1.62 -9.93
C ASP A 326 -14.80 1.13 -9.35
N LEU A 327 -15.59 2.05 -8.82
CA LEU A 327 -16.91 1.75 -8.26
C LEU A 327 -17.91 2.89 -8.52
N GLY A 328 -18.56 2.86 -9.68
CA GLY A 328 -19.65 3.77 -10.04
C GLY A 328 -19.32 5.24 -9.81
N PRO A 329 -20.11 5.99 -9.02
CA PRO A 329 -19.93 7.43 -8.84
C PRO A 329 -18.67 7.81 -8.03
N LEU A 330 -17.96 6.87 -7.43
CA LEU A 330 -16.70 7.11 -6.76
C LEU A 330 -15.52 7.14 -7.74
N GLY A 331 -15.73 6.68 -9.00
CA GLY A 331 -14.63 6.45 -9.92
C GLY A 331 -13.62 5.47 -9.34
N ALA A 332 -12.33 5.74 -9.50
CA ALA A 332 -11.26 4.94 -8.93
C ALA A 332 -10.95 5.27 -7.46
N ALA A 333 -11.47 6.37 -6.92
CA ALA A 333 -11.26 6.79 -5.52
C ALA A 333 -12.18 6.01 -4.57
N VAL A 334 -11.98 4.69 -4.48
CA VAL A 334 -12.81 3.77 -3.70
C VAL A 334 -12.26 3.65 -2.28
N ASN A 335 -12.99 4.18 -1.31
CA ASN A 335 -12.60 4.15 0.10
C ASN A 335 -12.89 2.79 0.77
N ASP A 336 -12.31 2.54 1.93
CA ASP A 336 -12.46 1.31 2.73
C ASP A 336 -13.91 0.88 2.95
N ALA A 337 -14.79 1.83 3.27
CA ALA A 337 -16.20 1.51 3.53
C ALA A 337 -16.89 0.93 2.27
N ALA A 338 -16.56 1.49 1.10
CA ALA A 338 -17.08 1.04 -0.18
C ALA A 338 -16.50 -0.34 -0.55
N ILE A 339 -15.19 -0.57 -0.37
CA ILE A 339 -14.53 -1.86 -0.56
C ILE A 339 -15.19 -2.93 0.33
N ARG A 340 -15.33 -2.65 1.63
CA ARG A 340 -15.98 -3.57 2.57
C ARG A 340 -17.41 -3.90 2.20
N ARG A 341 -18.17 -2.89 1.74
CA ARG A 341 -19.54 -3.10 1.26
C ARG A 341 -19.56 -3.98 0.02
N GLN A 342 -18.68 -3.75 -0.94
CA GLN A 342 -18.57 -4.55 -2.16
C GLN A 342 -18.26 -6.03 -1.83
N ILE A 343 -17.25 -6.28 -0.98
CA ILE A 343 -16.90 -7.64 -0.56
C ILE A 343 -18.07 -8.35 0.15
N ARG A 344 -18.79 -7.66 1.03
CA ARG A 344 -19.96 -8.24 1.71
C ARG A 344 -21.04 -8.65 0.73
N ILE A 345 -21.38 -7.78 -0.23
CA ILE A 345 -22.38 -8.10 -1.27
C ILE A 345 -21.94 -9.31 -2.10
N LEU A 346 -20.67 -9.36 -2.51
CA LEU A 346 -20.14 -10.48 -3.28
C LEU A 346 -20.19 -11.78 -2.47
N LYS A 347 -19.86 -11.72 -1.19
CA LYS A 347 -19.94 -12.85 -0.28
C LYS A 347 -21.37 -13.35 -0.09
N ASP A 348 -22.33 -12.43 0.07
CA ASP A 348 -23.78 -12.74 0.16
C ASP A 348 -24.32 -13.38 -1.12
N MET A 349 -23.74 -13.05 -2.28
CA MET A 349 -24.03 -13.71 -3.57
C MET A 349 -23.41 -15.11 -3.71
N GLY A 350 -22.60 -15.56 -2.75
CA GLY A 350 -21.92 -16.84 -2.81
C GLY A 350 -20.58 -16.81 -3.56
N VAL A 351 -20.02 -15.63 -3.81
CA VAL A 351 -18.70 -15.47 -4.43
C VAL A 351 -17.61 -15.90 -3.44
N ASN A 352 -16.68 -16.72 -3.93
CA ASN A 352 -15.52 -17.19 -3.16
C ASN A 352 -14.16 -16.83 -3.79
N ALA A 353 -14.18 -16.10 -4.91
CA ALA A 353 -12.97 -15.65 -5.59
C ALA A 353 -13.22 -14.32 -6.31
N ILE A 354 -12.24 -13.43 -6.28
CA ILE A 354 -12.25 -12.17 -7.04
C ILE A 354 -11.01 -12.14 -7.92
N ARG A 355 -11.20 -11.90 -9.21
CA ARG A 355 -10.13 -11.52 -10.10
C ARG A 355 -10.05 -10.00 -10.16
N THR A 356 -8.97 -9.44 -9.70
CA THR A 356 -8.70 -8.00 -9.80
C THR A 356 -8.33 -7.67 -11.25
N SER A 357 -9.32 -7.18 -12.00
CA SER A 357 -9.18 -6.91 -13.44
C SER A 357 -8.74 -5.46 -13.65
N HIS A 358 -7.59 -5.18 -14.27
CA HIS A 358 -6.56 -6.14 -14.67
C HIS A 358 -5.23 -5.74 -14.02
N ASN A 359 -5.29 -5.13 -12.85
CA ASN A 359 -4.20 -4.41 -12.18
C ASN A 359 -4.08 -4.84 -10.71
N MET A 360 -3.00 -4.43 -10.06
CA MET A 360 -2.83 -4.55 -8.63
C MET A 360 -4.01 -3.87 -7.91
N PRO A 361 -4.64 -4.55 -6.95
CA PRO A 361 -5.70 -3.94 -6.16
C PRO A 361 -5.14 -2.90 -5.18
N ALA A 362 -6.04 -2.12 -4.59
CA ALA A 362 -5.69 -1.33 -3.41
C ALA A 362 -5.27 -2.27 -2.26
N PRO A 363 -4.29 -1.88 -1.41
CA PRO A 363 -3.88 -2.68 -0.24
C PRO A 363 -5.07 -3.07 0.66
N GLU A 364 -6.04 -2.18 0.80
CA GLU A 364 -7.23 -2.38 1.63
C GLU A 364 -8.18 -3.46 1.08
N LEU A 365 -8.08 -3.82 -0.21
CA LEU A 365 -8.87 -4.92 -0.78
C LEU A 365 -8.33 -6.29 -0.37
N VAL A 366 -7.03 -6.41 -0.17
CA VAL A 366 -6.35 -7.66 0.15
C VAL A 366 -6.44 -7.97 1.63
#